data_72c25c489da5b79cad29af14d212f14d
#
_entry.id   72c25c489da5b79cad29af14d212f14d
#
_cell.length_a   1.000
_cell.length_b   1.000
_cell.length_c   1.000
_cell.angle_alpha   90.00
_cell.angle_beta   90.00
_cell.angle_gamma   90.00
#
_symmetry.space_group_name_H-M   'P 1'
#
loop_
_entity.id
_entity.type
_entity.pdbx_description
1 polymer ?
#
loop_
_entity_poly.entity_id
_entity_poly.type
_entity_poly.pdbx_seq_one_letter_code
_entity_poly.pdbx_strand_id
1 'polypeptide(L)'
;VVTGVSSGIGRAIAARLIDDGWRVFGSVRQETDAAAVQEALGDAFTPLVFDVTDAAAITAAAEQVSTALAGTTLDGLVNNAGIAVAGPVRYIPIDELTRQFDVNVYGVVRTSQAFLPLLGADHDRTGTPGKIINISSVSGRISVPFMSPYSMSKYAVEALSDAMRAELLLHGIDVVIVEPGPVKTPIFTKTEELDFTPYKDSEYAGSLDRVVKSTQKLGQGGLEPEEIGKLVAQIFNDPSPKTRYPVLKNKFSSWTLPRLLPPRLLDRLLARRVGIRQRK
;
A
#
# COMPACT_ATOMS: atom_id res chain seq x y z
N VAL A 1 3.56 11.29 8.71
CA VAL A 1 2.17 10.92 8.42
C VAL A 1 2.11 9.49 7.89
N VAL A 2 1.14 8.67 8.32
CA VAL A 2 0.89 7.31 7.81
C VAL A 2 -0.58 7.16 7.45
N THR A 3 -0.91 6.77 6.22
CA THR A 3 -2.31 6.55 5.84
C THR A 3 -2.76 5.12 6.12
N GLY A 4 -4.02 4.95 6.63
CA GLY A 4 -4.65 3.65 6.87
C GLY A 4 -4.06 2.88 8.05
N VAL A 5 -4.06 3.48 9.25
CA VAL A 5 -3.44 2.90 10.46
C VAL A 5 -4.41 2.12 11.35
N SER A 6 -5.67 1.93 10.95
CA SER A 6 -6.62 1.17 11.77
C SER A 6 -6.22 -0.30 11.97
N SER A 7 -5.46 -0.88 11.04
CA SER A 7 -5.01 -2.28 11.12
C SER A 7 -3.79 -2.58 10.24
N GLY A 8 -3.28 -3.80 10.32
CA GLY A 8 -2.30 -4.36 9.39
C GLY A 8 -0.98 -3.58 9.32
N ILE A 9 -0.48 -3.39 8.09
CA ILE A 9 0.83 -2.78 7.82
C ILE A 9 0.89 -1.35 8.37
N GLY A 10 -0.13 -0.51 8.11
CA GLY A 10 -0.14 0.88 8.57
C GLY A 10 -0.09 0.99 10.09
N ARG A 11 -0.82 0.13 10.81
CA ARG A 11 -0.78 0.05 12.27
C ARG A 11 0.61 -0.32 12.77
N ALA A 12 1.24 -1.34 12.18
CA ALA A 12 2.58 -1.78 12.56
C ALA A 12 3.65 -0.73 12.25
N ILE A 13 3.52 0.02 11.15
CA ILE A 13 4.41 1.15 10.83
C ILE A 13 4.27 2.23 11.90
N ALA A 14 3.03 2.64 12.23
CA ALA A 14 2.79 3.68 13.23
C ALA A 14 3.35 3.28 14.60
N ALA A 15 3.07 2.06 15.06
CA ALA A 15 3.57 1.55 16.33
C ALA A 15 5.11 1.55 16.36
N ARG A 16 5.76 1.04 15.30
CA ARG A 16 7.21 0.98 15.24
C ARG A 16 7.87 2.35 15.22
N LEU A 17 7.32 3.31 14.49
CA LEU A 17 7.83 4.68 14.48
C LEU A 17 7.73 5.33 15.86
N ILE A 18 6.63 5.10 16.58
CA ILE A 18 6.44 5.59 17.95
C ILE A 18 7.47 4.96 18.91
N ASP A 19 7.69 3.64 18.82
CA ASP A 19 8.72 2.95 19.60
C ASP A 19 10.11 3.51 19.35
N ASP A 20 10.40 4.00 18.15
CA ASP A 20 11.66 4.65 17.78
C ASP A 20 11.69 6.16 18.14
N GLY A 21 10.68 6.67 18.87
CA GLY A 21 10.62 8.04 19.40
C GLY A 21 10.01 9.08 18.44
N TRP A 22 9.34 8.65 17.37
CA TRP A 22 8.68 9.55 16.42
C TRP A 22 7.31 9.97 16.91
N ARG A 23 6.91 11.22 16.62
CA ARG A 23 5.50 11.64 16.66
C ARG A 23 4.83 11.22 15.36
N VAL A 24 3.72 10.50 15.44
CA VAL A 24 3.03 9.94 14.27
C VAL A 24 1.63 10.51 14.13
N PHE A 25 1.32 11.07 12.97
CA PHE A 25 -0.02 11.39 12.53
C PHE A 25 -0.53 10.23 11.68
N GLY A 26 -1.66 9.60 12.05
CA GLY A 26 -2.13 8.41 11.35
C GLY A 26 -3.56 8.52 10.88
N SER A 27 -3.84 8.22 9.58
CA SER A 27 -5.21 8.32 9.09
C SER A 27 -6.03 7.07 9.35
N VAL A 28 -7.26 7.31 9.75
CA VAL A 28 -8.36 6.34 9.85
C VAL A 28 -9.60 6.89 9.17
N ARG A 29 -10.56 6.03 8.82
CA ARG A 29 -11.78 6.47 8.12
C ARG A 29 -12.91 6.88 9.05
N GLN A 30 -12.91 6.41 10.29
CA GLN A 30 -13.99 6.62 11.26
C GLN A 30 -13.44 7.08 12.60
N GLU A 31 -14.21 7.91 13.30
CA GLU A 31 -13.88 8.40 14.65
C GLU A 31 -13.74 7.27 15.67
N THR A 32 -14.52 6.21 15.53
CA THR A 32 -14.40 5.01 16.39
C THR A 32 -13.05 4.33 16.26
N ASP A 33 -12.49 4.25 15.04
CA ASP A 33 -11.16 3.74 14.82
C ASP A 33 -10.09 4.69 15.39
N ALA A 34 -10.32 6.02 15.29
CA ALA A 34 -9.41 7.03 15.82
C ALA A 34 -9.18 6.86 17.33
N ALA A 35 -10.25 6.74 18.10
CA ALA A 35 -10.19 6.54 19.55
C ALA A 35 -9.46 5.23 19.91
N ALA A 36 -9.81 4.12 19.24
CA ALA A 36 -9.20 2.82 19.51
C ALA A 36 -7.69 2.78 19.17
N VAL A 37 -7.29 3.49 18.09
CA VAL A 37 -5.88 3.57 17.70
C VAL A 37 -5.11 4.47 18.66
N GLN A 38 -5.70 5.61 19.07
CA GLN A 38 -5.12 6.54 20.03
C GLN A 38 -4.89 5.86 21.40
N GLU A 39 -5.89 5.16 21.92
CA GLU A 39 -5.77 4.40 23.17
C GLU A 39 -4.61 3.40 23.14
N ALA A 40 -4.47 2.70 22.02
CA ALA A 40 -3.45 1.64 21.93
C ALA A 40 -2.04 2.13 21.56
N LEU A 41 -1.87 3.31 20.94
CA LEU A 41 -0.56 3.86 20.55
C LEU A 41 -0.08 4.99 21.45
N GLY A 42 -0.95 5.54 22.31
CA GLY A 42 -0.60 6.57 23.30
C GLY A 42 -0.41 7.96 22.73
N ASP A 43 0.20 8.86 23.53
CA ASP A 43 0.26 10.31 23.29
C ASP A 43 1.14 10.72 22.09
N ALA A 44 2.08 9.87 21.68
CA ALA A 44 2.91 10.14 20.51
C ALA A 44 2.16 9.94 19.18
N PHE A 45 0.94 9.39 19.23
CA PHE A 45 0.06 9.23 18.09
C PHE A 45 -0.98 10.37 18.06
N THR A 46 -1.26 10.89 16.87
CA THR A 46 -2.35 11.85 16.63
C THR A 46 -3.22 11.31 15.48
N PRO A 47 -4.50 10.99 15.71
CA PRO A 47 -5.37 10.52 14.65
C PRO A 47 -5.72 11.65 13.67
N LEU A 48 -5.82 11.28 12.39
CA LEU A 48 -6.38 12.09 11.31
C LEU A 48 -7.59 11.32 10.76
N VAL A 49 -8.78 11.94 10.73
CA VAL A 49 -9.98 11.24 10.25
C VAL A 49 -10.27 11.67 8.83
N PHE A 50 -9.91 10.83 7.86
CA PHE A 50 -10.23 11.01 6.45
C PHE A 50 -10.18 9.70 5.66
N ASP A 51 -10.99 9.62 4.60
CA ASP A 51 -10.81 8.65 3.51
C ASP A 51 -9.89 9.26 2.46
N VAL A 52 -9.00 8.44 1.87
CA VAL A 52 -8.07 8.90 0.81
C VAL A 52 -8.78 9.25 -0.51
N THR A 53 -10.08 9.00 -0.60
CA THR A 53 -10.95 9.42 -1.71
C THR A 53 -11.55 10.82 -1.52
N ASP A 54 -11.46 11.38 -0.31
CA ASP A 54 -12.00 12.70 0.05
C ASP A 54 -10.88 13.76 0.06
N ALA A 55 -10.78 14.53 -1.02
CA ALA A 55 -9.75 15.57 -1.16
C ALA A 55 -9.90 16.70 -0.13
N ALA A 56 -11.13 17.06 0.27
CA ALA A 56 -11.36 18.12 1.23
C ALA A 56 -10.91 17.70 2.64
N ALA A 57 -11.26 16.48 3.05
CA ALA A 57 -10.83 15.91 4.33
C ALA A 57 -9.30 15.74 4.40
N ILE A 58 -8.63 15.36 3.30
CA ILE A 58 -7.16 15.28 3.23
C ILE A 58 -6.54 16.66 3.40
N THR A 59 -7.11 17.70 2.77
CA THR A 59 -6.61 19.08 2.90
C THR A 59 -6.71 19.55 4.34
N ALA A 60 -7.87 19.35 4.99
CA ALA A 60 -8.06 19.71 6.40
C ALA A 60 -7.08 18.96 7.33
N ALA A 61 -6.80 17.70 7.05
CA ALA A 61 -5.80 16.94 7.78
C ALA A 61 -4.36 17.48 7.57
N ALA A 62 -4.03 17.92 6.37
CA ALA A 62 -2.74 18.56 6.09
C ALA A 62 -2.59 19.90 6.84
N GLU A 63 -3.65 20.69 6.94
CA GLU A 63 -3.68 21.93 7.74
C GLU A 63 -3.52 21.64 9.25
N GLN A 64 -4.15 20.59 9.77
CA GLN A 64 -3.95 20.15 11.14
C GLN A 64 -2.49 19.78 11.42
N VAL A 65 -1.86 19.02 10.53
CA VAL A 65 -0.45 18.66 10.63
C VAL A 65 0.44 19.88 10.49
N SER A 66 0.15 20.79 9.56
CA SER A 66 0.88 22.06 9.38
C SER A 66 0.92 22.89 10.65
N THR A 67 -0.23 23.02 11.33
CA THR A 67 -0.35 23.72 12.61
C THR A 67 0.53 23.07 13.68
N ALA A 68 0.50 21.74 13.76
CA ALA A 68 1.27 20.99 14.75
C ALA A 68 2.80 21.00 14.49
N LEU A 69 3.23 21.23 13.24
CA LEU A 69 4.64 21.37 12.86
C LEU A 69 5.21 22.77 13.13
N ALA A 70 4.35 23.77 13.36
CA ALA A 70 4.76 25.13 13.72
C ALA A 70 5.87 25.72 12.81
N GLY A 71 5.76 25.52 11.50
CA GLY A 71 6.72 26.03 10.51
C GLY A 71 7.93 25.11 10.20
N THR A 72 8.04 23.96 10.87
CA THR A 72 9.06 22.95 10.52
C THR A 72 8.58 22.02 9.40
N THR A 73 9.53 21.36 8.73
CA THR A 73 9.21 20.33 7.73
C THR A 73 8.65 19.05 8.37
N LEU A 74 7.83 18.33 7.62
CA LEU A 74 7.40 16.98 7.93
C LEU A 74 8.47 15.97 7.48
N ASP A 75 8.94 15.10 8.36
CA ASP A 75 10.00 14.13 8.04
C ASP A 75 9.56 13.05 7.05
N GLY A 76 8.24 12.73 7.00
CA GLY A 76 7.80 11.73 6.04
C GLY A 76 6.31 11.50 5.92
N LEU A 77 5.96 11.00 4.72
CA LEU A 77 4.62 10.51 4.36
C LEU A 77 4.70 9.05 3.95
N VAL A 78 3.91 8.20 4.59
CA VAL A 78 3.72 6.79 4.18
C VAL A 78 2.34 6.63 3.57
N ASN A 79 2.26 6.45 2.26
CA ASN A 79 1.05 6.10 1.54
C ASN A 79 0.82 4.59 1.66
N ASN A 80 0.04 4.18 2.65
CA ASN A 80 -0.23 2.77 2.94
C ASN A 80 -1.70 2.39 2.72
N ALA A 81 -2.65 3.32 2.85
CA ALA A 81 -4.07 3.02 2.64
C ALA A 81 -4.33 2.33 1.30
N GLY A 82 -5.13 1.28 1.30
CA GLY A 82 -5.42 0.53 0.10
C GLY A 82 -6.44 -0.57 0.31
N ILE A 83 -7.03 -1.00 -0.80
CA ILE A 83 -7.99 -2.10 -0.90
C ILE A 83 -7.52 -3.11 -1.94
N ALA A 84 -8.16 -4.27 -1.98
CA ALA A 84 -7.93 -5.27 -3.02
C ALA A 84 -9.27 -5.71 -3.63
N VAL A 85 -9.43 -5.46 -4.92
CA VAL A 85 -10.52 -5.98 -5.74
C VAL A 85 -10.00 -7.15 -6.57
N ALA A 86 -10.74 -8.24 -6.61
CA ALA A 86 -10.40 -9.44 -7.35
C ALA A 86 -11.59 -9.99 -8.13
N GLY A 87 -11.31 -10.66 -9.24
CA GLY A 87 -12.32 -11.29 -10.07
C GLY A 87 -11.82 -11.57 -11.48
N PRO A 88 -12.58 -12.38 -12.27
CA PRO A 88 -12.27 -12.59 -13.67
C PRO A 88 -12.48 -11.31 -14.48
N VAL A 89 -11.48 -10.88 -15.23
CA VAL A 89 -11.52 -9.65 -16.06
C VAL A 89 -12.80 -9.57 -16.92
N ARG A 90 -13.30 -10.70 -17.39
CA ARG A 90 -14.53 -10.77 -18.20
C ARG A 90 -15.78 -10.25 -17.48
N TYR A 91 -15.81 -10.32 -16.15
CA TYR A 91 -17.01 -10.10 -15.35
C TYR A 91 -16.88 -8.98 -14.30
N ILE A 92 -15.67 -8.47 -14.06
CA ILE A 92 -15.47 -7.39 -13.09
C ILE A 92 -16.20 -6.13 -13.56
N PRO A 93 -17.11 -5.56 -12.73
CA PRO A 93 -17.74 -4.29 -13.03
C PRO A 93 -16.69 -3.16 -13.11
N ILE A 94 -16.90 -2.21 -14.03
CA ILE A 94 -16.01 -1.04 -14.18
C ILE A 94 -15.97 -0.19 -12.92
N ASP A 95 -17.07 -0.10 -12.19
CA ASP A 95 -17.14 0.64 -10.93
C ASP A 95 -16.19 0.08 -9.86
N GLU A 96 -16.01 -1.25 -9.83
CA GLU A 96 -15.03 -1.88 -8.93
C GLU A 96 -13.59 -1.57 -9.34
N LEU A 97 -13.30 -1.47 -10.65
CA LEU A 97 -12.01 -0.98 -11.14
C LEU A 97 -11.80 0.48 -10.75
N THR A 98 -12.81 1.32 -10.94
CA THR A 98 -12.79 2.73 -10.57
C THR A 98 -12.53 2.89 -9.07
N ARG A 99 -13.26 2.16 -8.22
CA ARG A 99 -13.07 2.14 -6.76
C ARG A 99 -11.64 1.71 -6.38
N GLN A 100 -11.11 0.66 -7.03
CA GLN A 100 -9.74 0.19 -6.81
C GLN A 100 -8.71 1.28 -7.10
N PHE A 101 -8.87 2.00 -8.22
CA PHE A 101 -7.96 3.07 -8.61
C PHE A 101 -8.15 4.32 -7.77
N ASP A 102 -9.36 4.66 -7.39
CA ASP A 102 -9.66 5.84 -6.60
C ASP A 102 -8.96 5.80 -5.25
N VAL A 103 -8.98 4.63 -4.58
CA VAL A 103 -8.27 4.42 -3.32
C VAL A 103 -6.76 4.25 -3.54
N ASN A 104 -6.34 3.28 -4.37
CA ASN A 104 -4.95 2.83 -4.40
C ASN A 104 -4.02 3.72 -5.23
N VAL A 105 -4.55 4.51 -6.16
CA VAL A 105 -3.77 5.35 -7.08
C VAL A 105 -4.05 6.82 -6.83
N TYR A 106 -5.31 7.25 -7.03
CA TYR A 106 -5.65 8.66 -6.86
C TYR A 106 -5.56 9.09 -5.40
N GLY A 107 -5.85 8.20 -4.43
CA GLY A 107 -5.60 8.44 -3.01
C GLY A 107 -4.13 8.74 -2.70
N VAL A 108 -3.19 8.00 -3.32
CA VAL A 108 -1.75 8.29 -3.21
C VAL A 108 -1.40 9.66 -3.81
N VAL A 109 -1.99 10.01 -4.94
CA VAL A 109 -1.77 11.33 -5.57
C VAL A 109 -2.30 12.44 -4.68
N ARG A 110 -3.57 12.35 -4.24
CA ARG A 110 -4.23 13.37 -3.39
C ARG A 110 -3.46 13.61 -2.09
N THR A 111 -3.12 12.52 -1.38
CA THR A 111 -2.34 12.64 -0.15
C THR A 111 -0.96 13.22 -0.40
N SER A 112 -0.24 12.76 -1.41
CA SER A 112 1.06 13.32 -1.74
C SER A 112 0.96 14.82 -2.04
N GLN A 113 0.04 15.25 -2.91
CA GLN A 113 -0.15 16.66 -3.25
C GLN A 113 -0.44 17.53 -2.03
N ALA A 114 -1.31 17.07 -1.12
CA ALA A 114 -1.67 17.84 0.08
C ALA A 114 -0.51 17.97 1.09
N PHE A 115 0.35 16.95 1.19
CA PHE A 115 1.46 16.94 2.14
C PHE A 115 2.81 17.38 1.55
N LEU A 116 2.96 17.52 0.22
CA LEU A 116 4.19 17.96 -0.42
C LEU A 116 4.71 19.32 0.12
N PRO A 117 3.87 20.35 0.33
CA PRO A 117 4.33 21.60 0.93
C PRO A 117 4.99 21.39 2.31
N LEU A 118 4.44 20.46 3.11
CA LEU A 118 4.96 20.17 4.44
C LEU A 118 6.27 19.36 4.40
N LEU A 119 6.49 18.57 3.35
CA LEU A 119 7.68 17.74 3.16
C LEU A 119 8.91 18.53 2.68
N GLY A 120 8.77 19.83 2.44
CA GLY A 120 9.87 20.70 1.99
C GLY A 120 9.69 21.27 0.58
N ALA A 121 8.54 21.05 -0.09
CA ALA A 121 8.25 21.75 -1.34
C ALA A 121 7.87 23.22 -1.11
N ASP A 122 7.44 23.56 0.09
CA ASP A 122 7.30 24.95 0.57
C ASP A 122 8.63 25.41 1.21
N HIS A 123 9.32 26.35 0.56
CA HIS A 123 10.65 26.82 0.97
C HIS A 123 10.61 27.74 2.20
N ASP A 124 9.45 28.18 2.67
CA ASP A 124 9.33 28.97 3.90
C ASP A 124 9.41 28.09 5.16
N ARG A 125 9.39 26.76 5.01
CA ARG A 125 9.54 25.82 6.12
C ARG A 125 11.01 25.57 6.46
N THR A 126 11.28 25.39 7.74
CA THR A 126 12.64 25.10 8.25
C THR A 126 12.81 23.61 8.54
N GLY A 127 13.95 23.05 8.14
CA GLY A 127 14.29 21.65 8.36
C GLY A 127 14.79 20.98 7.08
N THR A 128 15.11 19.69 7.18
CA THR A 128 15.48 18.87 6.02
C THR A 128 14.24 18.41 5.27
N PRO A 129 14.28 18.32 3.93
CA PRO A 129 13.21 17.71 3.18
C PRO A 129 12.90 16.28 3.66
N GLY A 130 11.61 15.96 3.72
CA GLY A 130 11.15 14.65 4.16
C GLY A 130 11.21 13.60 3.06
N LYS A 131 10.70 12.39 3.37
CA LYS A 131 10.64 11.26 2.43
C LYS A 131 9.19 10.83 2.20
N ILE A 132 8.88 10.39 1.00
CA ILE A 132 7.62 9.70 0.67
C ILE A 132 7.90 8.20 0.55
N ILE A 133 7.15 7.38 1.30
CA ILE A 133 7.21 5.92 1.19
C ILE A 133 5.87 5.42 0.67
N ASN A 134 5.87 4.86 -0.53
CA ASN A 134 4.67 4.28 -1.14
C ASN A 134 4.65 2.77 -0.92
N ILE A 135 3.61 2.27 -0.23
CA ILE A 135 3.41 0.83 -0.04
C ILE A 135 2.75 0.27 -1.31
N SER A 136 3.58 -0.30 -2.16
CA SER A 136 3.19 -1.03 -3.36
C SER A 136 2.86 -2.51 -3.02
N SER A 137 3.27 -3.43 -3.85
CA SER A 137 3.17 -4.88 -3.67
C SER A 137 4.09 -5.58 -4.67
N VAL A 138 4.44 -6.83 -4.39
CA VAL A 138 4.98 -7.73 -5.44
C VAL A 138 4.04 -7.83 -6.65
N SER A 139 2.73 -7.61 -6.44
CA SER A 139 1.72 -7.54 -7.51
C SER A 139 1.84 -6.30 -8.41
N GLY A 140 2.64 -5.30 -8.02
CA GLY A 140 3.03 -4.18 -8.89
C GLY A 140 4.11 -4.55 -9.93
N ARG A 141 4.62 -5.78 -9.89
CA ARG A 141 5.67 -6.27 -10.81
C ARG A 141 5.36 -7.64 -11.41
N ILE A 142 4.50 -8.42 -10.79
CA ILE A 142 4.10 -9.75 -11.23
C ILE A 142 2.58 -9.86 -11.07
N SER A 143 1.85 -9.84 -12.19
CA SER A 143 0.39 -9.98 -12.17
C SER A 143 0.00 -11.45 -12.02
N VAL A 144 -1.00 -11.72 -11.18
CA VAL A 144 -1.55 -13.05 -11.03
C VAL A 144 -3.01 -13.10 -11.52
N PRO A 145 -3.49 -14.24 -12.07
CA PRO A 145 -4.86 -14.37 -12.52
C PRO A 145 -5.86 -13.98 -11.43
N PHE A 146 -6.96 -13.35 -11.82
CA PHE A 146 -8.05 -12.86 -10.99
C PHE A 146 -7.73 -11.68 -10.06
N MET A 147 -6.47 -11.21 -10.04
CA MET A 147 -6.03 -10.03 -9.26
C MET A 147 -5.73 -8.84 -10.17
N SER A 148 -6.29 -8.80 -11.38
CA SER A 148 -5.98 -7.74 -12.35
C SER A 148 -6.27 -6.33 -11.85
N PRO A 149 -7.40 -6.00 -11.17
CA PRO A 149 -7.64 -4.65 -10.66
C PRO A 149 -6.56 -4.22 -9.66
N TYR A 150 -6.26 -5.11 -8.71
CA TYR A 150 -5.24 -4.86 -7.70
C TYR A 150 -3.85 -4.70 -8.33
N SER A 151 -3.46 -5.64 -9.22
CA SER A 151 -2.16 -5.56 -9.90
C SER A 151 -2.03 -4.29 -10.73
N MET A 152 -3.05 -3.93 -11.54
CA MET A 152 -3.07 -2.68 -12.30
C MET A 152 -2.83 -1.46 -11.41
N SER A 153 -3.53 -1.38 -10.26
CA SER A 153 -3.35 -0.27 -9.32
C SER A 153 -1.94 -0.22 -8.74
N LYS A 154 -1.34 -1.37 -8.40
CA LYS A 154 0.02 -1.41 -7.86
C LYS A 154 1.10 -1.14 -8.92
N TYR A 155 0.91 -1.57 -10.18
CA TYR A 155 1.75 -1.14 -11.31
C TYR A 155 1.67 0.38 -11.53
N ALA A 156 0.48 0.97 -11.41
CA ALA A 156 0.32 2.42 -11.49
C ALA A 156 1.06 3.16 -10.37
N VAL A 157 1.03 2.65 -9.13
CA VAL A 157 1.80 3.21 -8.00
C VAL A 157 3.30 3.10 -8.24
N GLU A 158 3.80 2.01 -8.84
CA GLU A 158 5.21 1.87 -9.23
C GLU A 158 5.63 2.96 -10.21
N ALA A 159 4.86 3.13 -11.31
CA ALA A 159 5.14 4.14 -12.32
C ALA A 159 5.03 5.56 -11.77
N LEU A 160 3.99 5.85 -10.96
CA LEU A 160 3.82 7.12 -10.27
C LEU A 160 5.02 7.44 -9.38
N SER A 161 5.47 6.47 -8.59
CA SER A 161 6.59 6.66 -7.66
C SER A 161 7.91 6.94 -8.38
N ASP A 162 8.14 6.30 -9.54
CA ASP A 162 9.33 6.57 -10.36
C ASP A 162 9.33 7.98 -10.93
N ALA A 163 8.18 8.46 -11.44
CA ALA A 163 8.02 9.81 -11.93
C ALA A 163 8.18 10.83 -10.78
N MET A 164 7.47 10.64 -9.68
CA MET A 164 7.55 11.52 -8.50
C MET A 164 8.98 11.64 -7.99
N ARG A 165 9.76 10.57 -7.95
CA ARG A 165 11.15 10.60 -7.49
C ARG A 165 12.01 11.52 -8.34
N ALA A 166 11.82 11.49 -9.66
CA ALA A 166 12.55 12.37 -10.57
C ALA A 166 12.11 13.84 -10.46
N GLU A 167 10.80 14.07 -10.38
CA GLU A 167 10.24 15.42 -10.26
C GLU A 167 10.61 16.09 -8.94
N LEU A 168 10.55 15.34 -7.83
CA LEU A 168 10.77 15.85 -6.49
C LEU A 168 12.27 16.05 -6.12
N LEU A 169 13.19 15.65 -6.99
CA LEU A 169 14.61 16.05 -6.88
C LEU A 169 14.76 17.56 -6.76
N LEU A 170 13.87 18.34 -7.40
CA LEU A 170 13.85 19.80 -7.29
C LEU A 170 13.75 20.28 -5.83
N HIS A 171 13.06 19.53 -4.98
CA HIS A 171 12.80 19.88 -3.58
C HIS A 171 13.64 19.06 -2.59
N GLY A 172 14.50 18.17 -3.08
CA GLY A 172 15.27 17.25 -2.22
C GLY A 172 14.42 16.21 -1.49
N ILE A 173 13.17 16.01 -1.93
CA ILE A 173 12.25 15.01 -1.36
C ILE A 173 12.51 13.66 -2.02
N ASP A 174 12.84 12.64 -1.22
CA ASP A 174 13.07 11.29 -1.73
C ASP A 174 11.77 10.48 -1.78
N VAL A 175 11.66 9.59 -2.78
CA VAL A 175 10.49 8.70 -2.95
C VAL A 175 10.94 7.24 -3.01
N VAL A 176 10.51 6.48 -2.03
CA VAL A 176 10.87 5.07 -1.84
C VAL A 176 9.64 4.18 -1.99
N ILE A 177 9.81 3.04 -2.63
CA ILE A 177 8.77 2.03 -2.81
C ILE A 177 9.07 0.82 -1.92
N VAL A 178 8.09 0.41 -1.12
CA VAL A 178 8.11 -0.87 -0.43
C VAL A 178 7.16 -1.82 -1.15
N GLU A 179 7.65 -3.00 -1.52
CA GLU A 179 6.93 -4.01 -2.29
C GLU A 179 6.70 -5.27 -1.44
N PRO A 180 5.70 -5.28 -0.54
CA PRO A 180 5.40 -6.46 0.27
C PRO A 180 4.92 -7.64 -0.57
N GLY A 181 5.36 -8.85 -0.23
CA GLY A 181 4.68 -10.08 -0.56
C GLY A 181 3.46 -10.30 0.34
N PRO A 182 3.00 -11.54 0.53
CA PRO A 182 1.93 -11.85 1.47
C PRO A 182 2.33 -11.44 2.90
N VAL A 183 1.49 -10.61 3.53
CA VAL A 183 1.62 -10.15 4.93
C VAL A 183 0.35 -10.53 5.65
N LYS A 184 0.44 -10.94 6.91
CA LYS A 184 -0.69 -11.30 7.78
C LYS A 184 -1.51 -10.06 8.14
N THR A 185 -2.39 -9.65 7.24
CA THR A 185 -3.23 -8.44 7.38
C THR A 185 -4.68 -8.76 7.06
N PRO A 186 -5.64 -7.93 7.49
CA PRO A 186 -7.05 -8.10 7.14
C PRO A 186 -7.32 -8.21 5.64
N ILE A 187 -6.54 -7.56 4.79
CA ILE A 187 -6.63 -7.65 3.31
C ILE A 187 -6.59 -9.10 2.79
N PHE A 188 -5.90 -10.00 3.50
CA PHE A 188 -5.78 -11.41 3.11
C PHE A 188 -6.57 -12.36 4.02
N THR A 189 -7.02 -11.90 5.18
CA THR A 189 -7.73 -12.73 6.18
C THR A 189 -9.24 -12.50 6.17
N LYS A 190 -9.69 -11.32 5.79
CA LYS A 190 -11.12 -11.05 5.57
C LYS A 190 -11.50 -11.53 4.19
N THR A 191 -12.03 -12.74 4.13
CA THR A 191 -12.60 -13.35 2.90
C THR A 191 -13.70 -12.48 2.28
N GLU A 192 -14.30 -11.58 3.06
CA GLU A 192 -15.32 -10.63 2.66
C GLU A 192 -14.80 -9.53 1.70
N GLU A 193 -13.50 -9.20 1.74
CA GLU A 193 -12.89 -8.22 0.82
C GLU A 193 -12.58 -8.84 -0.56
N LEU A 194 -12.47 -10.18 -0.66
CA LEU A 194 -12.31 -10.92 -1.92
C LEU A 194 -13.58 -11.73 -2.18
N ASP A 195 -14.71 -11.04 -2.43
CA ASP A 195 -15.98 -11.69 -2.71
C ASP A 195 -16.03 -12.21 -4.16
N PHE A 196 -15.93 -13.52 -4.30
CA PHE A 196 -16.11 -14.22 -5.58
C PHE A 196 -17.52 -14.77 -5.80
N THR A 197 -18.44 -14.52 -4.87
CA THR A 197 -19.84 -14.99 -4.97
C THR A 197 -20.52 -14.59 -6.28
N PRO A 198 -20.31 -13.35 -6.82
CA PRO A 198 -20.88 -12.96 -8.11
C PRO A 198 -20.42 -13.82 -9.30
N TYR A 199 -19.33 -14.57 -9.15
CA TYR A 199 -18.70 -15.32 -10.24
C TYR A 199 -18.84 -16.84 -10.10
N LYS A 200 -19.61 -17.33 -9.10
CA LYS A 200 -19.75 -18.76 -8.78
C LYS A 200 -20.33 -19.60 -9.92
N ASP A 201 -21.13 -19.01 -10.81
CA ASP A 201 -21.75 -19.67 -11.94
C ASP A 201 -20.97 -19.47 -13.26
N SER A 202 -19.76 -18.86 -13.19
CA SER A 202 -18.90 -18.66 -14.34
C SER A 202 -18.03 -19.88 -14.65
N GLU A 203 -17.47 -19.91 -15.86
CA GLU A 203 -16.48 -20.93 -16.26
C GLU A 203 -15.22 -20.92 -15.39
N TYR A 204 -15.05 -19.90 -14.55
CA TYR A 204 -13.91 -19.75 -13.63
C TYR A 204 -14.17 -20.27 -12.21
N ALA A 205 -15.38 -20.70 -11.87
CA ALA A 205 -15.77 -21.09 -10.51
C ALA A 205 -14.74 -22.01 -9.82
N GLY A 206 -14.38 -23.12 -10.47
CA GLY A 206 -13.40 -24.07 -9.90
C GLY A 206 -11.97 -23.51 -9.78
N SER A 207 -11.63 -22.46 -10.55
CA SER A 207 -10.35 -21.75 -10.42
C SER A 207 -10.39 -20.74 -9.29
N LEU A 208 -11.52 -20.04 -9.10
CA LEU A 208 -11.74 -19.09 -8.03
C LEU A 208 -11.66 -19.75 -6.65
N ASP A 209 -12.26 -20.93 -6.48
CA ASP A 209 -12.14 -21.73 -5.26
C ASP A 209 -10.67 -22.02 -4.88
N ARG A 210 -9.84 -22.30 -5.89
CA ARG A 210 -8.39 -22.50 -5.67
C ARG A 210 -7.68 -21.21 -5.31
N VAL A 211 -8.08 -20.10 -5.90
CA VAL A 211 -7.55 -18.77 -5.54
C VAL A 211 -7.87 -18.45 -4.09
N VAL A 212 -9.13 -18.59 -3.66
CA VAL A 212 -9.55 -18.37 -2.26
C VAL A 212 -8.69 -19.20 -1.30
N LYS A 213 -8.61 -20.51 -1.51
CA LYS A 213 -7.80 -21.42 -0.67
C LYS A 213 -6.30 -21.03 -0.67
N SER A 214 -5.77 -20.66 -1.85
CA SER A 214 -4.37 -20.23 -1.98
C SER A 214 -4.10 -18.92 -1.26
N THR A 215 -5.01 -17.93 -1.38
CA THR A 215 -4.90 -16.62 -0.73
C THR A 215 -4.97 -16.74 0.78
N GLN A 216 -5.90 -17.54 1.31
CA GLN A 216 -5.98 -17.83 2.75
C GLN A 216 -4.69 -18.47 3.27
N LYS A 217 -4.16 -19.48 2.57
CA LYS A 217 -2.89 -20.12 2.94
C LYS A 217 -1.70 -19.15 2.87
N LEU A 218 -1.66 -18.28 1.85
CA LEU A 218 -0.62 -17.26 1.69
C LEU A 218 -0.72 -16.21 2.81
N GLY A 219 -1.93 -15.77 3.17
CA GLY A 219 -2.18 -14.85 4.26
C GLY A 219 -1.69 -15.42 5.61
N GLN A 220 -2.04 -16.67 5.93
CA GLN A 220 -1.58 -17.33 7.15
C GLN A 220 -0.07 -17.56 7.19
N GLY A 221 0.55 -17.86 6.05
CA GLY A 221 2.00 -18.06 5.90
C GLY A 221 2.79 -16.78 5.61
N GLY A 222 2.15 -15.61 5.58
CA GLY A 222 2.77 -14.33 5.25
C GLY A 222 3.82 -13.86 6.26
N LEU A 223 4.41 -12.71 5.96
CA LEU A 223 5.25 -11.96 6.89
C LEU A 223 4.40 -11.37 8.02
N GLU A 224 4.99 -11.10 9.15
CA GLU A 224 4.33 -10.29 10.18
C GLU A 224 4.35 -8.81 9.74
N PRO A 225 3.28 -8.03 9.99
CA PRO A 225 3.23 -6.61 9.65
C PRO A 225 4.37 -5.80 10.25
N GLU A 226 4.86 -6.20 11.42
CA GLU A 226 5.97 -5.60 12.16
C GLU A 226 7.29 -5.63 11.37
N GLU A 227 7.48 -6.60 10.47
CA GLU A 227 8.65 -6.64 9.60
C GLU A 227 8.65 -5.46 8.60
N ILE A 228 7.46 -5.06 8.12
CA ILE A 228 7.32 -3.89 7.28
C ILE A 228 7.51 -2.62 8.11
N GLY A 229 6.97 -2.58 9.33
CA GLY A 229 7.18 -1.46 10.27
C GLY A 229 8.66 -1.21 10.53
N LYS A 230 9.43 -2.24 10.84
CA LYS A 230 10.88 -2.17 11.04
C LYS A 230 11.61 -1.65 9.81
N LEU A 231 11.26 -2.13 8.62
CA LEU A 231 11.86 -1.67 7.38
C LEU A 231 11.57 -0.20 7.10
N VAL A 232 10.33 0.25 7.29
CA VAL A 232 9.95 1.66 7.08
C VAL A 232 10.72 2.58 8.02
N ALA A 233 10.86 2.20 9.29
CA ALA A 233 11.67 2.95 10.24
C ALA A 233 13.16 3.00 9.84
N GLN A 234 13.72 1.90 9.33
CA GLN A 234 15.09 1.89 8.77
C GLN A 234 15.24 2.81 7.57
N ILE A 235 14.24 2.85 6.66
CA ILE A 235 14.26 3.74 5.48
C ILE A 235 14.25 5.22 5.91
N PHE A 236 13.49 5.59 6.93
CA PHE A 236 13.49 6.96 7.44
C PHE A 236 14.83 7.36 8.02
N ASN A 237 15.51 6.45 8.72
CA ASN A 237 16.82 6.69 9.33
C ASN A 237 18.01 6.58 8.35
N ASP A 238 17.79 6.02 7.14
CA ASP A 238 18.83 5.91 6.12
C ASP A 238 18.96 7.22 5.32
N PRO A 239 20.11 7.88 5.31
CA PRO A 239 20.31 9.12 4.54
C PRO A 239 20.32 8.88 3.03
N SER A 240 20.49 7.65 2.55
CA SER A 240 20.53 7.29 1.13
C SER A 240 19.86 5.96 0.87
N PRO A 241 18.53 5.85 1.08
CA PRO A 241 17.83 4.58 0.95
C PRO A 241 17.79 4.11 -0.50
N LYS A 242 17.63 2.80 -0.69
CA LYS A 242 17.34 2.26 -2.01
C LYS A 242 15.97 2.75 -2.48
N THR A 243 15.81 2.86 -3.79
CA THR A 243 14.52 3.27 -4.38
C THR A 243 13.41 2.25 -4.23
N ARG A 244 13.75 0.95 -3.99
CA ARG A 244 12.80 -0.17 -3.88
C ARG A 244 13.25 -1.22 -2.89
N TYR A 245 12.28 -1.72 -2.14
CA TYR A 245 12.47 -2.77 -1.14
C TYR A 245 11.43 -3.88 -1.32
N PRO A 246 11.71 -4.93 -2.11
CA PRO A 246 10.87 -6.13 -2.13
C PRO A 246 11.04 -6.92 -0.83
N VAL A 247 9.90 -7.16 -0.12
CA VAL A 247 9.88 -7.78 1.20
C VAL A 247 9.03 -9.04 1.19
N LEU A 248 9.67 -10.19 1.15
CA LEU A 248 8.98 -11.50 1.11
C LEU A 248 9.91 -12.64 1.58
N LYS A 249 9.33 -13.72 2.12
CA LYS A 249 10.07 -14.84 2.72
C LYS A 249 11.02 -15.53 1.73
N ASN A 250 10.56 -15.80 0.50
CA ASN A 250 11.31 -16.55 -0.52
C ASN A 250 11.61 -15.65 -1.72
N LYS A 251 12.45 -14.63 -1.53
CA LYS A 251 12.74 -13.61 -2.53
C LYS A 251 13.21 -14.17 -3.86
N PHE A 252 14.07 -15.19 -3.86
CA PHE A 252 14.59 -15.76 -5.11
C PHE A 252 13.47 -16.43 -5.92
N SER A 253 12.72 -17.37 -5.34
CA SER A 253 11.72 -18.15 -6.06
C SER A 253 10.42 -17.39 -6.34
N SER A 254 10.04 -16.42 -5.50
CA SER A 254 8.76 -15.72 -5.60
C SER A 254 8.87 -14.31 -6.20
N TRP A 255 10.09 -13.80 -6.38
CA TRP A 255 10.35 -12.48 -6.93
C TRP A 255 11.36 -12.50 -8.08
N THR A 256 12.59 -12.99 -7.82
CA THR A 256 13.66 -12.89 -8.81
C THR A 256 13.42 -13.83 -9.99
N LEU A 257 13.18 -15.12 -9.74
CA LEU A 257 12.98 -16.12 -10.77
C LEU A 257 11.78 -15.82 -11.69
N PRO A 258 10.57 -15.49 -11.19
CA PRO A 258 9.44 -15.18 -12.08
C PRO A 258 9.71 -14.03 -13.05
N ARG A 259 10.47 -13.03 -12.64
CA ARG A 259 10.81 -11.87 -13.47
C ARG A 259 11.85 -12.15 -14.56
N LEU A 260 12.59 -13.25 -14.45
CA LEU A 260 13.56 -13.71 -15.44
C LEU A 260 12.94 -14.68 -16.44
N LEU A 261 11.76 -15.24 -16.18
CA LEU A 261 11.10 -16.18 -17.07
C LEU A 261 10.53 -15.47 -18.30
N PRO A 262 10.55 -16.13 -19.48
CA PRO A 262 9.80 -15.66 -20.64
C PRO A 262 8.32 -15.51 -20.28
N PRO A 263 7.64 -14.40 -20.68
CA PRO A 263 6.25 -14.11 -20.26
C PRO A 263 5.28 -15.26 -20.49
N ARG A 264 5.29 -15.89 -21.65
CA ARG A 264 4.40 -17.03 -21.96
C ARG A 264 4.62 -18.25 -21.06
N LEU A 265 5.86 -18.46 -20.56
CA LEU A 265 6.14 -19.54 -19.62
C LEU A 265 5.59 -19.19 -18.23
N LEU A 266 5.82 -17.97 -17.78
CA LEU A 266 5.25 -17.46 -16.53
C LEU A 266 3.72 -17.56 -16.53
N ASP A 267 3.06 -17.10 -17.60
CA ASP A 267 1.60 -17.16 -17.76
C ASP A 267 1.08 -18.59 -17.59
N ARG A 268 1.73 -19.57 -18.26
CA ARG A 268 1.35 -20.98 -18.16
C ARG A 268 1.52 -21.53 -16.74
N LEU A 269 2.56 -21.15 -16.04
CA LEU A 269 2.82 -21.58 -14.66
C LEU A 269 1.79 -20.99 -13.71
N LEU A 270 1.50 -19.69 -13.82
CA LEU A 270 0.49 -19.00 -13.00
C LEU A 270 -0.92 -19.53 -13.28
N ALA A 271 -1.27 -19.71 -14.55
CA ALA A 271 -2.57 -20.28 -14.95
C ALA A 271 -2.77 -21.71 -14.38
N ARG A 272 -1.75 -22.57 -14.51
CA ARG A 272 -1.79 -23.95 -13.95
C ARG A 272 -1.95 -23.94 -12.43
N ARG A 273 -1.31 -23.02 -11.73
CA ARG A 273 -1.38 -22.91 -10.27
C ARG A 273 -2.81 -22.66 -9.78
N VAL A 274 -3.59 -21.89 -10.52
CA VAL A 274 -4.99 -21.60 -10.22
C VAL A 274 -5.97 -22.50 -10.99
N GLY A 275 -5.46 -23.47 -11.73
CA GLY A 275 -6.27 -24.48 -12.43
C GLY A 275 -6.90 -24.05 -13.74
N ILE A 276 -6.45 -22.93 -14.31
CA ILE A 276 -6.84 -22.51 -15.67
C ILE A 276 -6.17 -23.45 -16.68
N ARG A 277 -6.99 -24.04 -17.56
CA ARG A 277 -6.53 -24.90 -18.64
C ARG A 277 -7.14 -24.43 -19.97
N GLN A 278 -6.36 -24.54 -21.03
CA GLN A 278 -6.85 -24.28 -22.38
C GLN A 278 -7.97 -25.28 -22.69
N ARG A 279 -9.12 -24.80 -23.16
CA ARG A 279 -10.15 -25.70 -23.77
C ARG A 279 -9.50 -26.32 -25.01
N LYS A 280 -9.63 -27.64 -25.11
CA LYS A 280 -9.28 -28.37 -26.33
C LYS A 280 -10.30 -28.11 -27.43
#